data_99aa52926e0a52e58050c4eee4a62fbb
#
_entry.id   99aa52926e0a52e58050c4eee4a62fbb
#
_cell.length_a   1.000
_cell.length_b   1.000
_cell.length_c   1.000
_cell.angle_alpha   90.00
_cell.angle_beta   90.00
_cell.angle_gamma   90.00
#
_symmetry.space_group_name_H-M   'P 1'
#
loop_
_entity.id
_entity.type
_entity.pdbx_description
1 polymer ?
#
loop_
_entity_poly.entity_id
_entity_poly.type
_entity_poly.pdbx_seq_one_letter_code
_entity_poly.pdbx_strand_id
1 'polypeptide(L)'
;CGLRSRHSKTKLQSSSLIHLDSYIGITLESAQAALGSRRINHMKRDSNDPIQADIFCADAAVPSSWTGELKKSVTALAVASTKQNENEDTSTWLLALDTIYHFRPSRLPLLTYAHNTLNASFMAFDLILSDSISWYERILLRLVCWATNSPFGNFVSEKEYVELLISAGYNPAFIEIRDISEHVFGGLADFIERRIEEARPFGIKMGKFRAARFVFGWWAKGRVVRGVVVVARKA
;
A
#
# COMPACT_ATOMS: atom_id res chain seq x y z
N CYS A 1 -11.09 -17.25 -57.61
CA CYS A 1 -10.82 -17.81 -56.28
C CYS A 1 -10.80 -16.67 -55.26
N GLY A 2 -11.93 -16.47 -54.58
CA GLY A 2 -12.07 -15.42 -53.56
C GLY A 2 -11.77 -15.98 -52.18
N LEU A 3 -10.82 -15.40 -51.45
CA LEU A 3 -10.57 -15.61 -50.05
C LEU A 3 -11.25 -14.51 -49.24
N ARG A 4 -12.39 -14.85 -48.58
CA ARG A 4 -13.03 -14.01 -47.60
C ARG A 4 -12.25 -14.11 -46.27
N SER A 5 -11.52 -13.06 -45.94
CA SER A 5 -10.95 -12.85 -44.59
C SER A 5 -12.10 -12.46 -43.65
N ARG A 6 -12.46 -13.34 -42.67
CA ARG A 6 -13.29 -13.00 -41.55
C ARG A 6 -12.46 -12.27 -40.50
N HIS A 7 -12.60 -10.95 -40.43
CA HIS A 7 -12.09 -10.19 -39.30
C HIS A 7 -12.97 -10.50 -38.08
N SER A 8 -12.42 -11.30 -37.18
CA SER A 8 -12.93 -11.44 -35.80
C SER A 8 -12.73 -10.09 -35.09
N LYS A 9 -13.80 -9.32 -34.94
CA LYS A 9 -13.81 -8.15 -34.05
C LYS A 9 -13.78 -8.66 -32.62
N THR A 10 -12.61 -8.78 -32.03
CA THR A 10 -12.45 -8.90 -30.59
C THR A 10 -13.02 -7.61 -29.98
N LYS A 11 -14.20 -7.70 -29.36
CA LYS A 11 -14.72 -6.64 -28.49
C LYS A 11 -13.66 -6.41 -27.41
N LEU A 12 -12.92 -5.30 -27.50
CA LEU A 12 -12.28 -4.71 -26.34
C LEU A 12 -13.40 -4.47 -25.33
N GLN A 13 -13.40 -5.24 -24.23
CA GLN A 13 -14.18 -4.92 -23.05
C GLN A 13 -13.81 -3.50 -22.68
N SER A 14 -14.80 -2.61 -22.71
CA SER A 14 -14.67 -1.27 -22.16
C SER A 14 -14.24 -1.45 -20.69
N SER A 15 -13.00 -1.11 -20.38
CA SER A 15 -12.58 -0.93 -18.99
C SER A 15 -13.52 0.10 -18.40
N SER A 16 -14.40 -0.31 -17.50
CA SER A 16 -15.21 0.62 -16.72
C SER A 16 -14.21 1.50 -15.99
N LEU A 17 -14.19 2.79 -16.33
CA LEU A 17 -13.38 3.78 -15.62
C LEU A 17 -13.87 3.76 -14.17
N ILE A 18 -12.97 3.41 -13.25
CA ILE A 18 -13.25 3.50 -11.82
C ILE A 18 -13.38 5.00 -11.52
N HIS A 19 -14.56 5.43 -11.10
CA HIS A 19 -14.79 6.79 -10.62
C HIS A 19 -14.35 6.85 -9.14
N LEU A 20 -13.58 7.86 -8.78
CA LEU A 20 -13.14 8.09 -7.41
C LEU A 20 -13.87 9.31 -6.85
N ASP A 21 -14.83 9.06 -5.95
CA ASP A 21 -15.67 10.12 -5.38
C ASP A 21 -14.95 10.90 -4.29
N SER A 22 -14.24 10.20 -3.40
CA SER A 22 -13.53 10.82 -2.28
C SER A 22 -12.25 10.09 -1.92
N TYR A 23 -11.27 10.83 -1.38
CA TYR A 23 -9.98 10.33 -0.96
C TYR A 23 -9.53 10.98 0.35
N ILE A 24 -9.12 10.17 1.32
CA ILE A 24 -8.49 10.64 2.56
C ILE A 24 -7.09 10.05 2.67
N GLY A 25 -6.07 10.90 2.62
CA GLY A 25 -4.68 10.53 2.83
C GLY A 25 -4.23 10.81 4.27
N ILE A 26 -3.47 9.87 4.86
CA ILE A 26 -2.90 10.04 6.20
C ILE A 26 -1.40 9.79 6.12
N THR A 27 -0.60 10.67 6.71
CA THR A 27 0.86 10.52 6.84
C THR A 27 1.33 11.08 8.18
N LEU A 28 2.39 10.48 8.74
CA LEU A 28 3.05 11.00 9.96
C LEU A 28 3.86 12.28 9.70
N GLU A 29 4.30 12.48 8.46
CA GLU A 29 5.22 13.56 8.10
C GLU A 29 4.46 14.83 7.71
N SER A 30 4.56 15.86 8.53
CA SER A 30 3.88 17.16 8.29
C SER A 30 4.28 17.80 6.95
N ALA A 31 5.55 17.67 6.55
CA ALA A 31 6.02 18.16 5.26
C ALA A 31 5.37 17.43 4.09
N GLN A 32 5.17 16.11 4.19
CA GLN A 32 4.46 15.31 3.19
C GLN A 32 2.98 15.68 3.14
N ALA A 33 2.33 15.85 4.30
CA ALA A 33 0.94 16.31 4.37
C ALA A 33 0.77 17.67 3.68
N ALA A 34 1.63 18.62 3.99
CA ALA A 34 1.60 19.96 3.37
C ALA A 34 1.83 19.91 1.86
N LEU A 35 2.80 19.12 1.39
CA LEU A 35 3.06 18.95 -0.05
C LEU A 35 1.90 18.30 -0.78
N GLY A 36 1.34 17.23 -0.19
CA GLY A 36 0.19 16.51 -0.73
C GLY A 36 -1.03 17.42 -0.85
N SER A 37 -1.35 18.18 0.22
CA SER A 37 -2.46 19.15 0.21
C SER A 37 -2.29 20.23 -0.87
N ARG A 38 -1.07 20.74 -1.06
CA ARG A 38 -0.78 21.70 -2.15
C ARG A 38 -1.05 21.09 -3.53
N ARG A 39 -0.61 19.84 -3.77
CA ARG A 39 -0.84 19.16 -5.05
C ARG A 39 -2.32 18.92 -5.31
N ILE A 40 -3.06 18.47 -4.31
CA ILE A 40 -4.52 18.28 -4.42
C ILE A 40 -5.21 19.60 -4.73
N ASN A 41 -4.86 20.66 -4.03
CA ASN A 41 -5.46 21.99 -4.28
C ASN A 41 -5.15 22.51 -5.70
N HIS A 42 -3.98 22.19 -6.25
CA HIS A 42 -3.65 22.50 -7.65
C HIS A 42 -4.53 21.69 -8.61
N MET A 43 -4.62 20.39 -8.40
CA MET A 43 -5.45 19.50 -9.23
C MET A 43 -6.93 19.88 -9.20
N LYS A 44 -7.47 20.26 -8.03
CA LYS A 44 -8.86 20.73 -7.88
C LYS A 44 -9.15 22.00 -8.69
N ARG A 45 -8.15 22.89 -8.90
CA ARG A 45 -8.31 24.09 -9.71
C ARG A 45 -8.35 23.81 -11.21
N ASP A 46 -7.63 22.78 -11.63
CA ASP A 46 -7.46 22.43 -13.04
C ASP A 46 -8.52 21.44 -13.53
N SER A 47 -9.34 20.88 -12.64
CA SER A 47 -10.37 19.88 -12.95
C SER A 47 -11.77 20.48 -12.97
N ASN A 48 -12.56 20.07 -13.98
CA ASN A 48 -14.00 20.41 -14.06
C ASN A 48 -14.87 19.57 -13.11
N ASP A 49 -14.33 18.45 -12.59
CA ASP A 49 -15.00 17.56 -11.65
C ASP A 49 -14.01 17.22 -10.50
N PRO A 50 -13.92 18.12 -9.50
CA PRO A 50 -12.92 17.98 -8.46
C PRO A 50 -13.30 16.86 -7.48
N ILE A 51 -12.48 15.81 -7.42
CA ILE A 51 -12.54 14.76 -6.40
C ILE A 51 -12.45 15.41 -5.00
N GLN A 52 -13.31 15.00 -4.09
CA GLN A 52 -13.17 15.39 -2.70
C GLN A 52 -11.95 14.66 -2.09
N ALA A 53 -10.84 15.36 -1.95
CA ALA A 53 -9.58 14.80 -1.46
C ALA A 53 -9.00 15.66 -0.35
N ASP A 54 -8.64 15.02 0.77
CA ASP A 54 -8.04 15.66 1.93
C ASP A 54 -6.83 14.85 2.42
N ILE A 55 -5.80 15.54 2.92
CA ILE A 55 -4.61 14.90 3.51
C ILE A 55 -4.39 15.41 4.92
N PHE A 56 -4.19 14.49 5.84
CA PHE A 56 -4.01 14.77 7.25
C PHE A 56 -2.64 14.28 7.75
N CYS A 57 -2.05 15.06 8.66
CA CYS A 57 -0.89 14.65 9.43
C CYS A 57 -1.36 13.96 10.71
N ALA A 58 -1.30 12.62 10.74
CA ALA A 58 -1.73 11.80 11.88
C ALA A 58 -1.07 10.42 11.86
N ASP A 59 -1.11 9.71 12.98
CA ASP A 59 -0.69 8.32 13.06
C ASP A 59 -1.80 7.39 12.55
N ALA A 60 -1.58 6.77 11.39
CA ALA A 60 -2.52 5.81 10.83
C ALA A 60 -2.58 4.51 11.62
N ALA A 61 -1.51 4.14 12.37
CA ALA A 61 -1.47 2.91 13.16
C ALA A 61 -2.42 2.95 14.37
N VAL A 62 -2.82 4.16 14.81
CA VAL A 62 -3.61 4.37 16.04
C VAL A 62 -4.89 5.17 15.74
N PRO A 63 -5.91 4.57 15.09
CA PRO A 63 -7.17 5.26 14.75
C PRO A 63 -7.89 5.89 15.94
N SER A 64 -7.72 5.34 17.15
CA SER A 64 -8.28 5.89 18.37
C SER A 64 -7.71 7.25 18.76
N SER A 65 -6.52 7.60 18.29
CA SER A 65 -5.88 8.90 18.51
C SER A 65 -6.35 10.00 17.56
N TRP A 66 -7.10 9.65 16.52
CA TRP A 66 -7.57 10.62 15.52
C TRP A 66 -8.58 11.58 16.12
N THR A 67 -8.40 12.86 15.89
CA THR A 67 -9.20 13.93 16.47
C THR A 67 -9.69 14.91 15.40
N GLY A 68 -10.58 15.83 15.80
CA GLY A 68 -10.98 16.98 15.01
C GLY A 68 -11.52 16.62 13.63
N GLU A 69 -10.96 17.26 12.61
CA GLU A 69 -11.43 17.17 11.23
C GLU A 69 -11.17 15.82 10.61
N LEU A 70 -10.01 15.17 10.87
CA LEU A 70 -9.73 13.82 10.36
C LEU A 70 -10.84 12.85 10.77
N LYS A 71 -11.21 12.82 12.05
CA LYS A 71 -12.26 11.94 12.53
C LYS A 71 -13.60 12.25 11.89
N LYS A 72 -13.93 13.54 11.70
CA LYS A 72 -15.15 13.96 11.02
C LYS A 72 -15.17 13.50 9.55
N SER A 73 -14.08 13.74 8.82
CA SER A 73 -13.96 13.36 7.40
C SER A 73 -14.09 11.85 7.20
N VAL A 74 -13.38 11.06 8.04
CA VAL A 74 -13.44 9.60 7.99
C VAL A 74 -14.83 9.06 8.35
N THR A 75 -15.49 9.67 9.35
CA THR A 75 -16.86 9.30 9.72
C THR A 75 -17.85 9.66 8.60
N ALA A 76 -17.71 10.80 7.97
CA ALA A 76 -18.55 11.20 6.85
C ALA A 76 -18.42 10.22 5.66
N LEU A 77 -17.19 9.78 5.35
CA LEU A 77 -16.94 8.75 4.34
C LEU A 77 -17.66 7.43 4.68
N ALA A 78 -17.59 6.97 5.94
CA ALA A 78 -18.24 5.76 6.39
C ALA A 78 -19.78 5.83 6.27
N VAL A 79 -20.36 6.99 6.63
CA VAL A 79 -21.81 7.23 6.51
C VAL A 79 -22.26 7.29 5.05
N ALA A 80 -21.47 7.92 4.17
CA ALA A 80 -21.76 7.97 2.74
C ALA A 80 -21.78 6.56 2.14
N SER A 81 -20.79 5.73 2.45
CA SER A 81 -20.72 4.32 2.00
C SER A 81 -21.92 3.49 2.44
N THR A 82 -22.48 3.76 3.61
CA THR A 82 -23.63 3.01 4.12
C THR A 82 -24.96 3.41 3.44
N LYS A 83 -25.08 4.69 3.06
CA LYS A 83 -26.33 5.21 2.43
C LYS A 83 -26.42 4.89 0.93
N GLN A 84 -25.29 4.72 0.24
CA GLN A 84 -25.25 4.45 -1.20
C GLN A 84 -25.50 2.98 -1.56
N ASN A 85 -25.42 2.06 -0.59
CA ASN A 85 -25.56 0.62 -0.83
C ASN A 85 -26.94 0.17 -1.38
N GLU A 86 -27.89 1.07 -1.56
CA GLU A 86 -29.22 0.68 -2.09
C GLU A 86 -29.34 0.81 -3.63
N ASN A 87 -28.46 1.58 -4.31
CA ASN A 87 -28.62 1.83 -5.76
C ASN A 87 -27.34 2.02 -6.59
N GLU A 88 -26.14 2.06 -6.00
CA GLU A 88 -24.88 2.24 -6.74
C GLU A 88 -23.81 1.27 -6.24
N ASP A 89 -23.01 0.73 -7.17
CA ASP A 89 -21.91 -0.22 -6.93
C ASP A 89 -20.67 0.51 -6.36
N THR A 90 -20.88 1.27 -5.28
CA THR A 90 -19.82 2.03 -4.61
C THR A 90 -19.16 1.20 -3.51
N SER A 91 -17.84 1.20 -3.47
CA SER A 91 -17.06 0.46 -2.48
C SER A 91 -16.02 1.33 -1.80
N THR A 92 -15.87 1.17 -0.48
CA THR A 92 -14.81 1.84 0.29
C THR A 92 -13.59 0.94 0.38
N TRP A 93 -12.42 1.55 0.19
CA TRP A 93 -11.14 0.85 0.23
C TRP A 93 -10.15 1.52 1.17
N LEU A 94 -9.49 0.72 2.01
CA LEU A 94 -8.26 1.09 2.68
C LEU A 94 -7.08 0.69 1.79
N LEU A 95 -6.31 1.68 1.32
CA LEU A 95 -5.11 1.46 0.53
C LEU A 95 -3.86 1.70 1.38
N ALA A 96 -2.94 0.74 1.40
CA ALA A 96 -1.66 0.85 2.09
C ALA A 96 -0.52 0.41 1.17
N LEU A 97 0.21 1.39 0.64
CA LEU A 97 1.29 1.13 -0.31
C LEU A 97 2.63 1.34 0.37
N ASP A 98 3.37 0.24 0.62
CA ASP A 98 4.73 0.26 1.18
C ASP A 98 4.86 0.98 2.54
N THR A 99 3.85 0.82 3.42
CA THR A 99 3.80 1.57 4.67
C THR A 99 3.47 0.74 5.90
N ILE A 100 2.60 -0.25 5.76
CA ILE A 100 1.93 -0.87 6.91
C ILE A 100 2.87 -1.75 7.76
N TYR A 101 3.97 -2.24 7.18
CA TYR A 101 5.00 -2.97 7.93
C TYR A 101 5.82 -2.05 8.86
N HIS A 102 5.71 -0.74 8.74
CA HIS A 102 6.31 0.23 9.67
C HIS A 102 5.44 0.55 10.89
N PHE A 103 4.18 0.14 10.92
CA PHE A 103 3.23 0.53 11.97
C PHE A 103 3.61 -0.01 13.34
N ARG A 104 3.44 0.81 14.36
CA ARG A 104 3.70 0.47 15.75
C ARG A 104 2.47 0.74 16.61
N PRO A 105 2.14 -0.14 17.54
CA PRO A 105 2.78 -1.42 17.84
C PRO A 105 2.43 -2.52 16.84
N SER A 106 1.33 -2.36 16.06
CA SER A 106 0.80 -3.34 15.12
C SER A 106 -0.07 -2.65 14.06
N ARG A 107 -0.27 -3.33 12.94
CA ARG A 107 -1.21 -2.93 11.88
C ARG A 107 -2.68 -3.29 12.21
N LEU A 108 -2.90 -4.18 13.18
CA LEU A 108 -4.23 -4.70 13.51
C LEU A 108 -5.26 -3.62 13.87
N PRO A 109 -4.95 -2.57 14.66
CA PRO A 109 -5.93 -1.54 15.00
C PRO A 109 -6.51 -0.82 13.78
N LEU A 110 -5.66 -0.50 12.78
CA LEU A 110 -6.12 0.12 11.54
C LEU A 110 -6.99 -0.83 10.72
N LEU A 111 -6.58 -2.10 10.57
CA LEU A 111 -7.33 -3.10 9.81
C LEU A 111 -8.70 -3.37 10.44
N THR A 112 -8.75 -3.49 11.78
CA THR A 112 -10.02 -3.65 12.54
C THR A 112 -10.93 -2.42 12.35
N TYR A 113 -10.35 -1.21 12.41
CA TYR A 113 -11.11 0.02 12.18
C TYR A 113 -11.65 0.10 10.76
N ALA A 114 -10.84 -0.25 9.75
CA ALA A 114 -11.26 -0.26 8.35
C ALA A 114 -12.40 -1.24 8.13
N HIS A 115 -12.31 -2.46 8.66
CA HIS A 115 -13.35 -3.47 8.53
C HIS A 115 -14.64 -3.09 9.28
N ASN A 116 -14.53 -2.75 10.58
CA ASN A 116 -15.70 -2.63 11.45
C ASN A 116 -16.36 -1.25 11.41
N THR A 117 -15.58 -0.18 11.16
CA THR A 117 -16.08 1.19 11.21
C THR A 117 -16.30 1.76 9.81
N LEU A 118 -15.36 1.53 8.88
CA LEU A 118 -15.47 2.06 7.54
C LEU A 118 -16.20 1.13 6.58
N ASN A 119 -16.48 -0.10 6.98
CA ASN A 119 -17.00 -1.15 6.10
C ASN A 119 -16.15 -1.30 4.82
N ALA A 120 -14.82 -1.14 4.96
CA ALA A 120 -13.90 -1.03 3.84
C ALA A 120 -13.26 -2.38 3.48
N SER A 121 -13.09 -2.61 2.21
CA SER A 121 -12.14 -3.57 1.67
C SER A 121 -10.72 -3.08 1.88
N PHE A 122 -9.76 -3.99 1.92
CA PHE A 122 -8.34 -3.67 2.13
C PHE A 122 -7.51 -4.06 0.91
N MET A 123 -6.58 -3.20 0.51
CA MET A 123 -5.55 -3.51 -0.48
C MET A 123 -4.22 -2.93 -0.02
N ALA A 124 -3.18 -3.73 -0.11
CA ALA A 124 -1.82 -3.30 0.22
C ALA A 124 -0.78 -3.85 -0.76
N PHE A 125 0.29 -3.07 -0.96
CA PHE A 125 1.59 -3.62 -1.24
C PHE A 125 2.36 -3.67 0.08
N ASP A 126 2.82 -4.85 0.48
CA ASP A 126 3.46 -5.08 1.78
C ASP A 126 4.63 -6.06 1.69
N LEU A 127 5.41 -6.11 2.76
CA LEU A 127 6.57 -6.97 2.90
C LEU A 127 6.29 -8.08 3.93
N ILE A 128 6.50 -9.33 3.54
CA ILE A 128 6.34 -10.49 4.40
C ILE A 128 7.61 -11.34 4.45
N LEU A 129 7.74 -12.16 5.48
CA LEU A 129 8.83 -13.14 5.56
C LEU A 129 8.61 -14.27 4.56
N SER A 130 9.71 -14.73 3.97
CA SER A 130 9.70 -16.00 3.25
C SER A 130 9.58 -17.18 4.21
N ASP A 131 8.83 -18.21 3.81
CA ASP A 131 8.72 -19.46 4.58
C ASP A 131 10.03 -20.24 4.61
N SER A 132 10.93 -19.99 3.64
CA SER A 132 12.23 -20.66 3.52
C SER A 132 13.40 -19.91 4.17
N ILE A 133 13.12 -18.85 4.96
CA ILE A 133 14.17 -18.07 5.61
C ILE A 133 14.99 -18.90 6.62
N SER A 134 16.30 -18.90 6.46
CA SER A 134 17.23 -19.56 7.40
C SER A 134 17.38 -18.76 8.70
N TRP A 135 17.88 -19.41 9.75
CA TRP A 135 18.05 -18.77 11.06
C TRP A 135 19.05 -17.58 11.02
N TYR A 136 20.14 -17.68 10.24
CA TYR A 136 21.12 -16.60 10.11
C TYR A 136 20.58 -15.41 9.29
N GLU A 137 19.77 -15.66 8.25
CA GLU A 137 19.10 -14.61 7.49
C GLU A 137 18.09 -13.86 8.35
N ARG A 138 17.39 -14.58 9.25
CA ARG A 138 16.49 -13.97 10.22
C ARG A 138 17.22 -13.04 11.19
N ILE A 139 18.43 -13.42 11.64
CA ILE A 139 19.28 -12.54 12.46
C ILE A 139 19.72 -11.31 11.67
N LEU A 140 20.18 -11.51 10.42
CA LEU A 140 20.60 -10.41 9.56
C LEU A 140 19.45 -9.45 9.27
N LEU A 141 18.25 -9.98 9.00
CA LEU A 141 17.06 -9.15 8.81
C LEU A 141 16.71 -8.36 10.07
N ARG A 142 16.85 -8.93 11.27
CA ARG A 142 16.68 -8.19 12.53
C ARG A 142 17.65 -7.02 12.67
N LEU A 143 18.91 -7.22 12.27
CA LEU A 143 19.93 -6.13 12.27
C LEU A 143 19.55 -5.04 11.26
N VAL A 144 19.08 -5.40 10.07
CA VAL A 144 18.59 -4.44 9.07
C VAL A 144 17.39 -3.67 9.63
N CYS A 145 16.41 -4.35 10.22
CA CYS A 145 15.25 -3.73 10.84
C CYS A 145 15.62 -2.76 11.97
N TRP A 146 16.59 -3.14 12.81
CA TRP A 146 17.11 -2.27 13.85
C TRP A 146 17.79 -1.01 13.27
N ALA A 147 18.65 -1.18 12.26
CA ALA A 147 19.35 -0.08 11.61
C ALA A 147 18.41 0.89 10.85
N THR A 148 17.30 0.38 10.33
CA THR A 148 16.28 1.16 9.59
C THR A 148 15.12 1.63 10.47
N ASN A 149 15.17 1.32 11.78
CA ASN A 149 14.06 1.60 12.73
C ASN A 149 12.71 0.99 12.32
N SER A 150 12.74 -0.13 11.59
CA SER A 150 11.54 -0.89 11.19
C SER A 150 11.21 -1.96 12.23
N PRO A 151 9.95 -2.14 12.64
CA PRO A 151 9.58 -3.16 13.62
C PRO A 151 9.68 -4.56 12.99
N PHE A 152 10.66 -5.35 13.41
CA PHE A 152 10.85 -6.72 12.90
C PHE A 152 9.59 -7.59 13.09
N GLY A 153 8.81 -7.41 14.14
CA GLY A 153 7.57 -8.14 14.40
C GLY A 153 6.47 -7.95 13.36
N ASN A 154 6.60 -6.97 12.46
CA ASN A 154 5.66 -6.78 11.36
C ASN A 154 6.06 -7.55 10.09
N PHE A 155 7.27 -8.13 10.04
CA PHE A 155 7.64 -9.08 9.00
C PHE A 155 7.12 -10.46 9.39
N VAL A 156 5.87 -10.73 9.06
CA VAL A 156 5.16 -11.97 9.36
C VAL A 156 5.16 -12.89 8.15
N SER A 157 4.94 -14.20 8.35
CA SER A 157 4.70 -15.15 7.27
C SER A 157 3.36 -14.87 6.58
N GLU A 158 3.14 -15.46 5.41
CA GLU A 158 1.86 -15.35 4.70
C GLU A 158 0.70 -15.87 5.56
N LYS A 159 0.89 -16.99 6.25
CA LYS A 159 -0.11 -17.59 7.14
C LYS A 159 -0.48 -16.63 8.29
N GLU A 160 0.51 -16.06 8.98
CA GLU A 160 0.29 -15.09 10.05
C GLU A 160 -0.39 -13.82 9.55
N TYR A 161 -0.12 -13.42 8.30
CA TYR A 161 -0.79 -12.26 7.69
C TYR A 161 -2.27 -12.54 7.46
N VAL A 162 -2.61 -13.72 6.94
CA VAL A 162 -4.02 -14.15 6.77
C VAL A 162 -4.72 -14.20 8.13
N GLU A 163 -4.09 -14.78 9.17
CA GLU A 163 -4.64 -14.85 10.52
C GLU A 163 -4.89 -13.45 11.11
N LEU A 164 -4.01 -12.50 10.82
CA LEU A 164 -4.16 -11.11 11.23
C LEU A 164 -5.35 -10.43 10.53
N LEU A 165 -5.56 -10.67 9.24
CA LEU A 165 -6.73 -10.16 8.51
C LEU A 165 -8.04 -10.79 9.03
N ILE A 166 -8.04 -12.09 9.31
CA ILE A 166 -9.18 -12.77 9.93
C ILE A 166 -9.49 -12.17 11.31
N SER A 167 -8.46 -11.91 12.11
CA SER A 167 -8.60 -11.26 13.43
C SER A 167 -9.15 -9.84 13.34
N ALA A 168 -8.93 -9.15 12.22
CA ALA A 168 -9.51 -7.84 11.93
C ALA A 168 -10.98 -7.91 11.48
N GLY A 169 -11.48 -9.12 11.12
CA GLY A 169 -12.86 -9.38 10.71
C GLY A 169 -13.05 -9.80 9.24
N TYR A 170 -11.98 -9.80 8.44
CA TYR A 170 -12.10 -10.19 7.02
C TYR A 170 -12.35 -11.69 6.86
N ASN A 171 -13.23 -12.05 5.93
CA ASN A 171 -13.53 -13.43 5.62
C ASN A 171 -12.38 -14.07 4.81
N PRO A 172 -11.82 -15.21 5.26
CA PRO A 172 -10.71 -15.89 4.57
C PRO A 172 -11.00 -16.24 3.10
N ALA A 173 -12.27 -16.48 2.75
CA ALA A 173 -12.66 -16.79 1.37
C ALA A 173 -12.44 -15.60 0.39
N PHE A 174 -12.29 -14.38 0.90
CA PHE A 174 -12.10 -13.15 0.10
C PHE A 174 -10.73 -12.50 0.33
N ILE A 175 -9.78 -13.26 0.91
CA ILE A 175 -8.38 -12.82 1.08
C ILE A 175 -7.54 -13.42 -0.04
N GLU A 176 -6.87 -12.55 -0.79
CA GLU A 176 -5.92 -12.92 -1.84
C GLU A 176 -4.55 -12.33 -1.52
N ILE A 177 -3.50 -13.14 -1.58
CA ILE A 177 -2.11 -12.69 -1.45
C ILE A 177 -1.34 -13.14 -2.70
N ARG A 178 -0.77 -12.17 -3.42
CA ARG A 178 0.00 -12.42 -4.62
C ARG A 178 1.43 -11.96 -4.44
N ASP A 179 2.37 -12.88 -4.60
CA ASP A 179 3.81 -12.59 -4.62
C ASP A 179 4.20 -11.88 -5.91
N ILE A 180 4.83 -10.71 -5.77
CA ILE A 180 5.35 -9.91 -6.88
C ILE A 180 6.83 -9.58 -6.69
N SER A 181 7.53 -10.30 -5.82
CA SER A 181 8.93 -10.06 -5.43
C SER A 181 9.88 -9.93 -6.62
N GLU A 182 9.70 -10.75 -7.65
CA GLU A 182 10.53 -10.74 -8.87
C GLU A 182 10.46 -9.41 -9.65
N HIS A 183 9.31 -8.72 -9.54
CA HIS A 183 9.09 -7.44 -10.22
C HIS A 183 9.50 -6.22 -9.38
N VAL A 184 9.79 -6.43 -8.08
CA VAL A 184 10.03 -5.33 -7.13
C VAL A 184 11.52 -5.17 -6.84
N PHE A 185 12.12 -6.15 -6.17
CA PHE A 185 13.41 -5.94 -5.51
C PHE A 185 14.58 -5.77 -6.48
N GLY A 186 14.62 -6.56 -7.55
CA GLY A 186 15.66 -6.44 -8.59
C GLY A 186 15.60 -5.07 -9.26
N GLY A 187 14.44 -4.70 -9.76
CA GLY A 187 14.24 -3.41 -10.43
C GLY A 187 14.52 -2.21 -9.52
N LEU A 188 14.19 -2.31 -8.22
CA LEU A 188 14.47 -1.26 -7.25
C LEU A 188 15.99 -1.13 -6.98
N ALA A 189 16.70 -2.25 -6.85
CA ALA A 189 18.15 -2.24 -6.68
C ALA A 189 18.86 -1.59 -7.89
N ASP A 190 18.44 -1.93 -9.11
CA ASP A 190 18.96 -1.35 -10.36
C ASP A 190 18.61 0.14 -10.50
N PHE A 191 17.40 0.53 -10.11
CA PHE A 191 17.01 1.94 -10.08
C PHE A 191 17.91 2.75 -9.14
N ILE A 192 18.14 2.26 -7.93
CA ILE A 192 19.00 2.92 -6.95
C ILE A 192 20.43 3.05 -7.47
N GLU A 193 20.96 2.01 -8.14
CA GLU A 193 22.30 2.06 -8.74
C GLU A 193 22.39 3.19 -9.76
N ARG A 194 21.46 3.25 -10.71
CA ARG A 194 21.43 4.34 -11.70
C ARG A 194 21.40 5.71 -11.03
N ARG A 195 20.59 5.89 -9.98
CA ARG A 195 20.50 7.16 -9.24
C ARG A 195 21.80 7.51 -8.53
N ILE A 196 22.55 6.53 -8.01
CA ILE A 196 23.88 6.73 -7.42
C ILE A 196 24.86 7.21 -8.48
N GLU A 197 24.85 6.60 -9.67
CA GLU A 197 25.72 6.99 -10.78
C GLU A 197 25.40 8.39 -11.30
N GLU A 198 24.12 8.72 -11.47
CA GLU A 198 23.65 10.06 -11.87
C GLU A 198 24.05 11.16 -10.86
N ALA A 199 24.05 10.85 -9.56
CA ALA A 199 24.39 11.79 -8.51
C ALA A 199 25.91 12.00 -8.34
N ARG A 200 26.73 11.05 -8.82
CA ARG A 200 28.20 11.04 -8.66
C ARG A 200 28.90 12.28 -9.23
N PRO A 201 28.58 12.76 -10.45
CA PRO A 201 29.23 13.96 -11.00
C PRO A 201 29.00 15.22 -10.17
N PHE A 202 27.91 15.27 -9.40
CA PHE A 202 27.54 16.40 -8.56
C PHE A 202 28.14 16.30 -7.14
N GLY A 203 28.97 15.31 -6.84
CA GLY A 203 29.57 15.11 -5.52
C GLY A 203 28.57 14.72 -4.42
N ILE A 204 27.34 14.32 -4.77
CA ILE A 204 26.30 13.95 -3.81
C ILE A 204 26.63 12.60 -3.17
N LYS A 205 26.75 12.57 -1.85
CA LYS A 205 27.02 11.34 -1.09
C LYS A 205 25.74 10.52 -0.93
N MET A 206 25.67 9.35 -1.56
CA MET A 206 24.53 8.43 -1.58
C MET A 206 24.74 7.20 -0.67
N GLY A 207 25.41 7.36 0.49
CA GLY A 207 25.79 6.23 1.36
C GLY A 207 24.61 5.38 1.84
N LYS A 208 23.54 6.00 2.31
CA LYS A 208 22.31 5.30 2.74
C LYS A 208 21.64 4.54 1.59
N PHE A 209 21.66 5.10 0.38
CA PHE A 209 21.11 4.45 -0.81
C PHE A 209 21.92 3.26 -1.26
N ARG A 210 23.27 3.30 -1.10
CA ARG A 210 24.12 2.11 -1.35
C ARG A 210 23.78 0.96 -0.42
N ALA A 211 23.54 1.24 0.86
CA ALA A 211 23.09 0.24 1.81
C ALA A 211 21.71 -0.33 1.43
N ALA A 212 20.77 0.52 1.04
CA ALA A 212 19.44 0.10 0.57
C ALA A 212 19.54 -0.79 -0.70
N ARG A 213 20.38 -0.40 -1.69
CA ARG A 213 20.65 -1.22 -2.88
C ARG A 213 21.14 -2.62 -2.51
N PHE A 214 22.08 -2.70 -1.55
CA PHE A 214 22.60 -3.99 -1.10
C PHE A 214 21.49 -4.85 -0.47
N VAL A 215 20.65 -4.28 0.39
CA VAL A 215 19.53 -4.98 1.04
C VAL A 215 18.52 -5.48 0.00
N PHE A 216 18.10 -4.64 -0.95
CA PHE A 216 17.16 -5.05 -1.99
C PHE A 216 17.75 -6.10 -2.94
N GLY A 217 19.02 -5.98 -3.29
CA GLY A 217 19.75 -7.00 -4.06
C GLY A 217 19.83 -8.35 -3.34
N TRP A 218 20.03 -8.32 -2.01
CA TRP A 218 20.01 -9.51 -1.17
C TRP A 218 18.62 -10.14 -1.12
N TRP A 219 17.55 -9.34 -0.94
CA TRP A 219 16.17 -9.84 -0.94
C TRP A 219 15.77 -10.45 -2.31
N ALA A 220 16.20 -9.81 -3.40
CA ALA A 220 15.96 -10.33 -4.74
C ALA A 220 16.58 -11.72 -4.97
N LYS A 221 17.80 -11.95 -4.46
CA LYS A 221 18.53 -13.21 -4.64
C LYS A 221 18.16 -14.28 -3.62
N GLY A 222 18.05 -13.87 -2.34
CA GLY A 222 17.87 -14.78 -1.21
C GLY A 222 16.43 -15.15 -0.92
N ARG A 223 15.46 -14.44 -1.52
CA ARG A 223 14.02 -14.57 -1.21
C ARG A 223 13.73 -14.53 0.30
N VAL A 224 14.49 -13.73 1.03
CA VAL A 224 14.38 -13.57 2.49
C VAL A 224 13.10 -12.85 2.88
N VAL A 225 12.78 -11.80 2.12
CA VAL A 225 11.55 -11.03 2.21
C VAL A 225 10.83 -11.12 0.89
N ARG A 226 9.53 -11.27 0.94
CA ARG A 226 8.64 -11.29 -0.22
C ARG A 226 7.87 -9.97 -0.29
N GLY A 227 7.82 -9.37 -1.47
CA GLY A 227 6.92 -8.26 -1.79
C GLY A 227 5.60 -8.81 -2.28
N VAL A 228 4.51 -8.48 -1.61
CA VAL A 228 3.20 -9.05 -1.91
C VAL A 228 2.16 -7.97 -2.13
N VAL A 229 1.23 -8.25 -3.04
CA VAL A 229 -0.05 -7.54 -3.11
C VAL A 229 -1.06 -8.35 -2.32
N VAL A 230 -1.67 -7.70 -1.34
CA VAL A 230 -2.71 -8.27 -0.49
C VAL A 230 -4.03 -7.60 -0.81
N VAL A 231 -5.07 -8.37 -0.99
CA VAL A 231 -6.45 -7.90 -1.17
C VAL A 231 -7.34 -8.67 -0.21
N ALA A 232 -8.09 -7.96 0.62
CA ALA A 232 -9.13 -8.55 1.46
C ALA A 232 -10.44 -7.79 1.23
N ARG A 233 -11.39 -8.44 0.55
CA ARG A 233 -12.66 -7.81 0.22
C ARG A 233 -13.62 -7.91 1.39
N LYS A 234 -14.39 -6.85 1.58
CA LYS A 234 -15.54 -6.86 2.46
C LYS A 234 -16.69 -7.59 1.73
N ALA A 235 -17.24 -8.62 2.37
CA ALA A 235 -18.41 -9.34 1.87
C ALA A 235 -19.69 -8.57 2.17
#